data_5b354de6187d3bdda7267c16aeb509dc
#
_entry.id   5b354de6187d3bdda7267c16aeb509dc
#
_cell.length_a   1.000
_cell.length_b   1.000
_cell.length_c   1.000
_cell.angle_alpha   90.00
_cell.angle_beta   90.00
_cell.angle_gamma   90.00
#
_symmetry.space_group_name_H-M   'P 1'
#
loop_
_entity.id
_entity.type
_entity.pdbx_description
1 polymer ?
#
loop_
_entity_poly.entity_id
_entity_poly.type
_entity_poly.pdbx_seq_one_letter_code
_entity_poly.pdbx_strand_id
1 'polypeptide(L)'
;MELFQKQITQAKDKYLKKQINFKILVLFFLAILCSKNLVGEELNSKIITYLQGLNSFSSKFIQSNGTHLEQGHIYIKDGIIRLDYNNPDRTLKISKEKGVYINHELREEEFFSTKKNIIKIFHDFFLKNNFLSSLSPKESNKEIIIEKMIQSESTKVFLKVFFENNPLLLRKIISKTESDLITISFYEHNYNSDFEKNFFSFVPIYLD
;
A
#
# COMPACT_ATOMS: atom_id res chain seq x y z
N MET A 1 -40.95 32.67 -54.62
CA MET A 1 -40.24 31.40 -54.49
C MET A 1 -38.89 31.57 -53.75
N GLU A 2 -38.14 32.62 -53.98
CA GLU A 2 -36.82 32.86 -53.35
C GLU A 2 -36.87 33.02 -51.80
N LEU A 3 -37.87 33.73 -51.27
CA LEU A 3 -38.01 33.92 -49.82
C LEU A 3 -38.22 32.62 -49.03
N PHE A 4 -38.93 31.67 -49.61
CA PHE A 4 -39.17 30.37 -49.01
C PHE A 4 -37.94 29.48 -48.97
N GLN A 5 -37.10 29.50 -50.02
CA GLN A 5 -35.81 28.82 -50.11
C GLN A 5 -34.80 29.36 -49.07
N LYS A 6 -34.78 30.69 -48.86
CA LYS A 6 -33.92 31.35 -47.88
C LYS A 6 -34.26 30.99 -46.44
N GLN A 7 -35.56 30.82 -46.11
CA GLN A 7 -35.97 30.38 -44.78
C GLN A 7 -35.61 28.91 -44.49
N ILE A 8 -35.72 28.03 -45.49
CA ILE A 8 -35.35 26.60 -45.36
C ILE A 8 -33.83 26.47 -45.12
N THR A 9 -33.03 27.26 -45.85
CA THR A 9 -31.58 27.25 -45.70
C THR A 9 -31.16 27.74 -44.31
N GLN A 10 -31.70 28.80 -43.79
CA GLN A 10 -31.43 29.32 -42.47
C GLN A 10 -31.85 28.35 -41.34
N ALA A 11 -32.98 27.64 -41.52
CA ALA A 11 -33.42 26.61 -40.56
C ALA A 11 -32.47 25.40 -40.53
N LYS A 12 -31.97 24.95 -41.68
CA LYS A 12 -30.98 23.88 -41.81
C LYS A 12 -29.66 24.26 -41.16
N ASP A 13 -29.15 25.45 -41.39
CA ASP A 13 -27.90 25.94 -40.80
C ASP A 13 -27.99 26.06 -39.26
N LYS A 14 -29.14 26.52 -38.76
CA LYS A 14 -29.40 26.58 -37.32
C LYS A 14 -29.44 25.19 -36.67
N TYR A 15 -30.01 24.23 -37.38
CA TYR A 15 -30.09 22.84 -36.91
C TYR A 15 -28.73 22.15 -36.93
N LEU A 16 -27.92 22.34 -37.96
CA LEU A 16 -26.54 21.85 -38.09
C LEU A 16 -25.62 22.41 -36.99
N LYS A 17 -25.69 23.74 -36.75
CA LYS A 17 -24.95 24.37 -35.66
C LYS A 17 -25.33 23.81 -34.29
N LYS A 18 -26.60 23.54 -34.04
CA LYS A 18 -27.07 22.95 -32.78
C LYS A 18 -26.55 21.52 -32.58
N GLN A 19 -26.53 20.70 -33.66
CA GLN A 19 -26.00 19.34 -33.63
C GLN A 19 -24.47 19.31 -33.39
N ILE A 20 -23.74 20.22 -34.03
CA ILE A 20 -22.28 20.33 -33.87
C ILE A 20 -21.92 20.72 -32.42
N ASN A 21 -22.62 21.71 -31.87
CA ASN A 21 -22.40 22.14 -30.49
C ASN A 21 -22.74 21.05 -29.47
N PHE A 22 -23.77 20.25 -29.72
CA PHE A 22 -24.11 19.10 -28.85
C PHE A 22 -23.04 18.01 -28.91
N LYS A 23 -22.53 17.67 -30.09
CA LYS A 23 -21.42 16.69 -30.24
C LYS A 23 -20.16 17.15 -29.58
N ILE A 24 -19.80 18.43 -29.68
CA ILE A 24 -18.63 19.01 -29.02
C ILE A 24 -18.79 18.95 -27.47
N LEU A 25 -19.99 19.25 -26.97
CA LEU A 25 -20.30 19.17 -25.54
C LEU A 25 -20.16 17.75 -25.00
N VAL A 26 -20.63 16.75 -25.73
CA VAL A 26 -20.54 15.33 -25.37
C VAL A 26 -19.08 14.87 -25.37
N LEU A 27 -18.29 15.27 -26.38
CA LEU A 27 -16.85 14.97 -26.46
C LEU A 27 -16.08 15.60 -25.30
N PHE A 28 -16.41 16.83 -24.93
CA PHE A 28 -15.79 17.53 -23.79
C PHE A 28 -16.14 16.85 -22.46
N PHE A 29 -17.37 16.37 -22.29
CA PHE A 29 -17.81 15.63 -21.10
C PHE A 29 -17.12 14.25 -20.99
N LEU A 30 -16.94 13.56 -22.13
CA LEU A 30 -16.18 12.30 -22.18
C LEU A 30 -14.70 12.51 -21.80
N ALA A 31 -14.08 13.60 -22.28
CA ALA A 31 -12.68 13.92 -21.96
C ALA A 31 -12.48 14.19 -20.47
N ILE A 32 -13.44 14.84 -19.80
CA ILE A 32 -13.39 15.09 -18.35
C ILE A 32 -13.55 13.79 -17.54
N LEU A 33 -14.35 12.83 -18.03
CA LEU A 33 -14.52 11.53 -17.38
C LEU A 33 -13.26 10.64 -17.47
N CYS A 34 -12.52 10.73 -18.58
CA CYS A 34 -11.28 9.98 -18.76
C CYS A 34 -10.11 10.50 -17.89
N SER A 35 -10.07 11.80 -17.55
CA SER A 35 -8.96 12.40 -16.82
C SER A 35 -8.83 11.94 -15.37
N LYS A 36 -9.91 11.50 -14.72
CA LYS A 36 -9.87 11.03 -13.32
C LYS A 36 -9.19 9.65 -13.15
N ASN A 37 -9.25 8.80 -14.18
CA ASN A 37 -8.62 7.47 -14.11
C ASN A 37 -7.10 7.52 -14.28
N LEU A 38 -6.58 8.47 -15.07
CA LEU A 38 -5.14 8.64 -15.32
C LEU A 38 -4.35 9.00 -14.06
N VAL A 39 -4.88 9.86 -13.21
CA VAL A 39 -4.21 10.28 -11.96
C VAL A 39 -4.09 9.12 -10.97
N GLY A 40 -5.10 8.27 -10.88
CA GLY A 40 -5.08 7.10 -9.98
C GLY A 40 -4.07 6.03 -10.41
N GLU A 41 -3.88 5.81 -11.71
CA GLU A 41 -2.90 4.85 -12.25
C GLU A 41 -1.46 5.33 -12.04
N GLU A 42 -1.18 6.61 -12.23
CA GLU A 42 0.13 7.20 -11.99
C GLU A 42 0.52 7.08 -10.50
N LEU A 43 -0.39 7.38 -9.61
CA LEU A 43 -0.17 7.30 -8.17
C LEU A 43 0.08 5.85 -7.71
N ASN A 44 -0.69 4.88 -8.25
CA ASN A 44 -0.45 3.46 -8.02
C ASN A 44 0.93 3.01 -8.49
N SER A 45 1.32 3.39 -9.69
CA SER A 45 2.63 3.07 -10.26
C SER A 45 3.76 3.62 -9.37
N LYS A 46 3.64 4.87 -8.91
CA LYS A 46 4.61 5.52 -8.01
C LYS A 46 4.76 4.74 -6.69
N ILE A 47 3.66 4.31 -6.09
CA ILE A 47 3.68 3.54 -4.84
C ILE A 47 4.26 2.15 -5.04
N ILE A 48 3.89 1.45 -6.11
CA ILE A 48 4.44 0.13 -6.44
C ILE A 48 5.96 0.23 -6.64
N THR A 49 6.43 1.22 -7.40
CA THR A 49 7.86 1.47 -7.59
C THR A 49 8.59 1.75 -6.28
N TYR A 50 7.98 2.55 -5.40
CA TYR A 50 8.51 2.81 -4.06
C TYR A 50 8.66 1.53 -3.24
N LEU A 51 7.61 0.69 -3.18
CA LEU A 51 7.67 -0.57 -2.42
C LEU A 51 8.67 -1.57 -3.00
N GLN A 52 8.81 -1.62 -4.33
CA GLN A 52 9.85 -2.43 -4.99
C GLN A 52 11.27 -1.95 -4.67
N GLY A 53 11.42 -0.66 -4.41
CA GLY A 53 12.70 -0.07 -3.99
C GLY A 53 13.09 -0.35 -2.54
N LEU A 54 12.21 -0.97 -1.74
CA LEU A 54 12.50 -1.31 -0.33
C LEU A 54 13.41 -2.54 -0.16
N ASN A 55 14.08 -2.98 -1.20
CA ASN A 55 15.13 -3.99 -1.07
C ASN A 55 16.39 -3.38 -0.42
N SER A 56 16.86 -3.92 0.69
CA SER A 56 17.89 -3.34 1.58
C SER A 56 17.41 -2.10 2.36
N PHE A 57 16.18 -2.16 2.83
CA PHE A 57 15.53 -1.10 3.60
C PHE A 57 15.60 -1.35 5.10
N SER A 58 15.74 -0.27 5.87
CA SER A 58 15.49 -0.27 7.31
C SER A 58 14.74 0.99 7.75
N SER A 59 14.02 0.87 8.85
CA SER A 59 13.31 1.98 9.50
C SER A 59 13.08 1.67 10.97
N LYS A 60 12.99 2.70 11.80
CA LYS A 60 12.41 2.54 13.13
C LYS A 60 10.90 2.47 13.03
N PHE A 61 10.25 1.78 13.95
CA PHE A 61 8.81 1.76 14.06
C PHE A 61 8.32 1.92 15.50
N ILE A 62 7.08 2.40 15.61
CA ILE A 62 6.27 2.36 16.83
C ILE A 62 4.99 1.61 16.48
N GLN A 63 4.71 0.55 17.23
CA GLN A 63 3.49 -0.26 17.12
C GLN A 63 2.60 -0.03 18.33
N SER A 64 1.28 0.12 18.08
CA SER A 64 0.28 0.20 19.13
C SER A 64 -0.91 -0.70 18.81
N ASN A 65 -1.44 -1.37 19.82
CA ASN A 65 -2.72 -2.09 19.75
C ASN A 65 -3.85 -1.36 20.51
N GLY A 66 -3.63 -0.07 20.86
CA GLY A 66 -4.54 0.75 21.64
C GLY A 66 -4.28 0.74 23.14
N THR A 67 -3.68 -0.31 23.69
CA THR A 67 -3.37 -0.45 25.13
C THR A 67 -1.87 -0.52 25.39
N HIS A 68 -1.13 -1.12 24.50
CA HIS A 68 0.33 -1.30 24.60
C HIS A 68 1.02 -0.59 23.45
N LEU A 69 2.22 -0.10 23.74
CA LEU A 69 3.07 0.59 22.80
C LEU A 69 4.44 -0.09 22.78
N GLU A 70 4.87 -0.50 21.61
CA GLU A 70 6.13 -1.19 21.37
C GLU A 70 6.95 -0.44 20.33
N GLN A 71 8.25 -0.47 20.46
CA GLN A 71 9.18 0.19 19.54
C GLN A 71 10.22 -0.79 19.06
N GLY A 72 10.73 -0.55 17.86
CA GLY A 72 11.76 -1.41 17.30
C GLY A 72 12.25 -0.94 15.94
N HIS A 73 12.89 -1.85 15.25
CA HIS A 73 13.42 -1.66 13.92
C HIS A 73 12.83 -2.69 12.96
N ILE A 74 12.45 -2.23 11.77
CA ILE A 74 12.09 -3.10 10.65
C ILE A 74 13.23 -3.10 9.63
N TYR A 75 13.50 -4.27 9.08
CA TYR A 75 14.50 -4.50 8.03
C TYR A 75 13.87 -5.34 6.93
N ILE A 76 14.13 -4.99 5.67
CA ILE A 76 13.61 -5.73 4.51
C ILE A 76 14.76 -6.00 3.55
N LYS A 77 14.98 -7.27 3.22
CA LYS A 77 15.95 -7.70 2.21
C LYS A 77 15.55 -9.05 1.61
N ASP A 78 15.71 -9.18 0.29
CA ASP A 78 15.58 -10.45 -0.44
C ASP A 78 14.30 -11.24 -0.13
N GLY A 79 13.17 -10.54 0.00
CA GLY A 79 11.89 -11.18 0.28
C GLY A 79 11.68 -11.59 1.74
N ILE A 80 12.52 -11.13 2.66
CA ILE A 80 12.41 -11.36 4.09
C ILE A 80 12.18 -10.04 4.81
N ILE A 81 11.26 -10.04 5.75
CA ILE A 81 11.01 -8.94 6.69
C ILE A 81 11.51 -9.40 8.06
N ARG A 82 12.30 -8.58 8.72
CA ARG A 82 12.72 -8.76 10.11
C ARG A 82 12.26 -7.56 10.93
N LEU A 83 11.64 -7.83 12.08
CA LEU A 83 11.27 -6.83 13.08
C LEU A 83 12.00 -7.18 14.38
N ASP A 84 12.82 -6.25 14.87
CA ASP A 84 13.47 -6.34 16.18
C ASP A 84 12.77 -5.37 17.11
N TYR A 85 12.20 -5.89 18.21
CA TYR A 85 11.53 -5.12 19.24
C TYR A 85 12.49 -4.81 20.38
N ASN A 86 12.43 -3.59 20.91
CA ASN A 86 13.38 -3.15 21.94
C ASN A 86 13.01 -3.64 23.34
N ASN A 87 11.71 -3.77 23.64
CA ASN A 87 11.22 -4.19 24.93
C ASN A 87 9.81 -4.80 24.83
N PRO A 88 9.61 -6.08 25.16
CA PRO A 88 10.66 -7.07 25.47
C PRO A 88 11.57 -7.33 24.26
N ASP A 89 12.81 -7.77 24.52
CA ASP A 89 13.78 -8.08 23.45
C ASP A 89 13.34 -9.33 22.69
N ARG A 90 12.88 -9.11 21.46
CA ARG A 90 12.36 -10.17 20.60
C ARG A 90 12.54 -9.84 19.13
N THR A 91 12.68 -10.88 18.32
CA THR A 91 12.79 -10.77 16.88
C THR A 91 11.67 -11.56 16.20
N LEU A 92 11.02 -10.95 15.20
CA LEU A 92 10.10 -11.62 14.30
C LEU A 92 10.69 -11.60 12.89
N LYS A 93 10.97 -12.78 12.30
CA LYS A 93 11.38 -12.90 10.90
C LYS A 93 10.25 -13.52 10.09
N ILE A 94 9.97 -12.95 8.92
CA ILE A 94 8.85 -13.36 8.07
C ILE A 94 9.37 -13.53 6.65
N SER A 95 9.11 -14.68 6.05
CA SER A 95 9.28 -14.94 4.62
C SER A 95 7.92 -15.35 4.01
N LYS A 96 7.92 -15.63 2.71
CA LYS A 96 6.69 -16.03 1.97
C LYS A 96 5.99 -17.26 2.58
N GLU A 97 6.75 -18.20 3.14
CA GLU A 97 6.21 -19.50 3.56
C GLU A 97 6.34 -19.78 5.05
N LYS A 98 7.33 -19.19 5.68
CA LYS A 98 7.66 -19.45 7.09
C LYS A 98 8.01 -18.17 7.82
N GLY A 99 7.76 -18.17 9.12
CA GLY A 99 8.21 -17.18 10.07
C GLY A 99 8.88 -17.84 11.26
N VAL A 100 9.63 -17.04 12.01
CA VAL A 100 10.15 -17.40 13.33
C VAL A 100 9.97 -16.23 14.26
N TYR A 101 9.43 -16.50 15.42
CA TYR A 101 9.40 -15.60 16.57
C TYR A 101 10.47 -16.03 17.54
N ILE A 102 11.30 -15.10 17.97
CA ILE A 102 12.43 -15.34 18.88
C ILE A 102 12.24 -14.44 20.09
N ASN A 103 12.15 -15.03 21.26
CA ASN A 103 12.19 -14.33 22.55
C ASN A 103 13.61 -14.46 23.12
N HIS A 104 14.36 -13.36 23.10
CA HIS A 104 15.75 -13.36 23.54
C HIS A 104 15.90 -13.44 25.07
N GLU A 105 14.93 -12.93 25.83
CA GLU A 105 14.92 -13.01 27.29
C GLU A 105 14.70 -14.44 27.78
N LEU A 106 13.76 -15.17 27.14
CA LEU A 106 13.47 -16.57 27.48
C LEU A 106 14.36 -17.58 26.75
N ARG A 107 15.10 -17.14 25.73
CA ARG A 107 15.89 -17.97 24.81
C ARG A 107 15.06 -19.02 24.09
N GLU A 108 13.86 -18.63 23.66
CA GLU A 108 12.88 -19.49 22.99
C GLU A 108 12.69 -19.06 21.54
N GLU A 109 12.49 -20.05 20.66
CA GLU A 109 12.18 -19.84 19.25
C GLU A 109 10.94 -20.63 18.85
N GLU A 110 10.01 -19.96 18.19
CA GLU A 110 8.79 -20.57 17.64
C GLU A 110 8.76 -20.37 16.13
N PHE A 111 8.80 -21.50 15.40
CA PHE A 111 8.65 -21.50 13.94
C PHE A 111 7.18 -21.68 13.57
N PHE A 112 6.70 -20.88 12.61
CA PHE A 112 5.32 -20.95 12.17
C PHE A 112 5.19 -20.79 10.65
N SER A 113 4.05 -21.21 10.11
CA SER A 113 3.69 -20.99 8.70
C SER A 113 3.06 -19.61 8.51
N THR A 114 3.54 -18.87 7.51
CA THR A 114 2.97 -17.56 7.15
C THR A 114 1.82 -17.67 6.14
N LYS A 115 1.50 -18.87 5.65
CA LYS A 115 0.58 -19.07 4.50
C LYS A 115 -0.86 -18.62 4.74
N LYS A 116 -1.35 -18.62 5.98
CA LYS A 116 -2.78 -18.49 6.30
C LYS A 116 -3.15 -17.48 7.39
N ASN A 117 -2.28 -16.53 7.74
CA ASN A 117 -2.54 -15.61 8.83
C ASN A 117 -2.38 -14.13 8.41
N ILE A 118 -2.66 -13.21 9.34
CA ILE A 118 -2.52 -11.76 9.13
C ILE A 118 -1.08 -11.36 8.77
N ILE A 119 -0.08 -12.14 9.19
CA ILE A 119 1.33 -11.94 8.88
C ILE A 119 1.59 -12.05 7.37
N LYS A 120 0.85 -12.94 6.67
CA LYS A 120 0.89 -13.00 5.21
C LYS A 120 0.44 -11.70 4.55
N ILE A 121 -0.58 -11.05 5.09
CA ILE A 121 -1.06 -9.77 4.57
C ILE A 121 0.02 -8.71 4.68
N PHE A 122 0.71 -8.67 5.82
CA PHE A 122 1.84 -7.76 6.05
C PHE A 122 3.01 -8.06 5.10
N HIS A 123 3.38 -9.33 4.94
CA HIS A 123 4.40 -9.75 3.99
C HIS A 123 4.01 -9.39 2.54
N ASP A 124 2.79 -9.71 2.13
CA ASP A 124 2.30 -9.47 0.77
C ASP A 124 2.23 -7.96 0.46
N PHE A 125 1.94 -7.12 1.44
CA PHE A 125 1.95 -5.67 1.30
C PHE A 125 3.32 -5.14 0.87
N PHE A 126 4.39 -5.60 1.52
CA PHE A 126 5.75 -5.12 1.23
C PHE A 126 6.37 -5.77 -0.02
N LEU A 127 6.05 -7.03 -0.29
CA LEU A 127 6.85 -7.87 -1.18
C LEU A 127 6.09 -8.41 -2.40
N LYS A 128 4.77 -8.23 -2.48
CA LYS A 128 3.96 -8.73 -3.58
C LYS A 128 3.51 -7.60 -4.49
N ASN A 129 4.11 -7.52 -5.68
CA ASN A 129 3.90 -6.44 -6.65
C ASN A 129 2.43 -6.15 -7.02
N ASN A 130 1.58 -7.18 -7.03
CA ASN A 130 0.17 -7.02 -7.40
C ASN A 130 -0.77 -6.84 -6.19
N PHE A 131 -0.24 -6.76 -4.96
CA PHE A 131 -1.08 -6.57 -3.77
C PHE A 131 -1.87 -5.26 -3.82
N LEU A 132 -1.27 -4.23 -4.40
CA LEU A 132 -1.85 -2.89 -4.52
C LEU A 132 -2.46 -2.58 -5.92
N SER A 133 -2.30 -3.47 -6.90
CA SER A 133 -2.66 -3.20 -8.31
C SER A 133 -4.15 -2.89 -8.55
N SER A 134 -5.04 -3.26 -7.64
CA SER A 134 -6.48 -3.03 -7.75
C SER A 134 -6.99 -1.87 -6.87
N LEU A 135 -6.09 -1.06 -6.31
CA LEU A 135 -6.46 -0.02 -5.37
C LEU A 135 -6.50 1.34 -6.04
N SER A 136 -7.38 2.19 -5.54
CA SER A 136 -7.46 3.60 -5.92
C SER A 136 -6.92 4.44 -4.77
N PRO A 137 -5.63 4.84 -4.81
CA PRO A 137 -5.06 5.72 -3.81
C PRO A 137 -5.83 7.04 -3.79
N LYS A 138 -6.05 7.58 -2.60
CA LYS A 138 -6.65 8.90 -2.40
C LYS A 138 -5.55 9.85 -1.96
N GLU A 139 -5.33 10.90 -2.73
CA GLU A 139 -4.45 11.99 -2.33
C GLU A 139 -5.26 13.05 -1.57
N SER A 140 -4.76 13.43 -0.40
CA SER A 140 -5.34 14.48 0.44
C SER A 140 -4.21 15.30 1.07
N ASN A 141 -4.14 16.60 0.76
CA ASN A 141 -3.08 17.51 1.20
C ASN A 141 -1.68 17.00 0.83
N LYS A 142 -0.91 16.52 1.81
CA LYS A 142 0.46 15.99 1.65
C LYS A 142 0.53 14.48 1.83
N GLU A 143 -0.61 13.81 1.96
CA GLU A 143 -0.71 12.39 2.25
C GLU A 143 -1.36 11.64 1.09
N ILE A 144 -0.90 10.42 0.87
CA ILE A 144 -1.57 9.45 0.03
C ILE A 144 -2.09 8.34 0.93
N ILE A 145 -3.38 8.04 0.80
CA ILE A 145 -4.06 7.04 1.61
C ILE A 145 -4.53 5.90 0.71
N ILE A 146 -4.22 4.67 1.12
CA ILE A 146 -4.72 3.45 0.51
C ILE A 146 -5.59 2.72 1.53
N GLU A 147 -6.76 2.26 1.10
CA GLU A 147 -7.67 1.47 1.91
C GLU A 147 -8.01 0.16 1.19
N LYS A 148 -7.92 -0.96 1.90
CA LYS A 148 -8.23 -2.29 1.36
C LYS A 148 -8.94 -3.15 2.39
N MET A 149 -10.05 -3.75 1.97
CA MET A 149 -10.66 -4.85 2.71
C MET A 149 -10.12 -6.18 2.16
N ILE A 150 -9.58 -7.00 3.04
CA ILE A 150 -8.99 -8.30 2.70
C ILE A 150 -9.79 -9.37 3.43
N GLN A 151 -10.31 -10.33 2.65
CA GLN A 151 -10.93 -11.53 3.21
C GLN A 151 -9.86 -12.61 3.33
N SER A 152 -9.49 -12.97 4.56
CA SER A 152 -8.77 -14.19 4.88
C SER A 152 -9.77 -15.29 5.26
N GLU A 153 -9.36 -16.56 5.25
CA GLU A 153 -10.25 -17.74 5.42
C GLU A 153 -11.30 -17.58 6.53
N SER A 154 -10.94 -16.97 7.65
CA SER A 154 -11.84 -16.81 8.83
C SER A 154 -12.00 -15.36 9.30
N THR A 155 -11.28 -14.39 8.73
CA THR A 155 -11.21 -13.04 9.29
C THR A 155 -11.23 -12.00 8.20
N LYS A 156 -12.03 -10.95 8.38
CA LYS A 156 -11.98 -9.73 7.57
C LYS A 156 -10.95 -8.78 8.16
N VAL A 157 -10.02 -8.32 7.34
CA VAL A 157 -8.99 -7.36 7.72
C VAL A 157 -9.18 -6.09 6.92
N PHE A 158 -9.41 -4.97 7.59
CA PHE A 158 -9.36 -3.65 7.00
C PHE A 158 -7.94 -3.11 7.13
N LEU A 159 -7.29 -2.90 6.00
CA LEU A 159 -5.95 -2.32 5.92
C LEU A 159 -6.04 -0.88 5.45
N LYS A 160 -5.41 0.04 6.18
CA LYS A 160 -5.27 1.44 5.79
C LYS A 160 -3.80 1.83 5.86
N VAL A 161 -3.26 2.36 4.76
CA VAL A 161 -1.84 2.71 4.63
C VAL A 161 -1.72 4.17 4.28
N PHE A 162 -0.79 4.85 4.93
CA PHE A 162 -0.51 6.26 4.77
C PHE A 162 0.91 6.46 4.27
N PHE A 163 1.03 7.21 3.21
CA PHE A 163 2.31 7.69 2.69
C PHE A 163 2.35 9.22 2.77
N GLU A 164 3.49 9.76 3.08
CA GLU A 164 3.82 11.15 2.77
C GLU A 164 4.07 11.25 1.26
N ASN A 165 3.65 12.34 0.61
CA ASN A 165 3.71 12.41 -0.85
C ASN A 165 5.04 12.96 -1.38
N ASN A 166 5.64 13.95 -0.72
CA ASN A 166 6.87 14.59 -1.17
C ASN A 166 7.86 14.81 0.00
N PRO A 167 8.90 13.95 0.12
CA PRO A 167 9.16 12.74 -0.67
C PRO A 167 8.15 11.61 -0.39
N LEU A 168 8.01 10.62 -1.31
CA LEU A 168 7.14 9.48 -1.05
C LEU A 168 7.76 8.59 0.02
N LEU A 169 7.11 8.54 1.20
CA LEU A 169 7.58 7.78 2.36
C LEU A 169 6.42 7.04 3.02
N LEU A 170 6.58 5.76 3.28
CA LEU A 170 5.62 5.01 4.10
C LEU A 170 5.64 5.54 5.54
N ARG A 171 4.51 6.02 6.03
CA ARG A 171 4.43 6.61 7.38
C ARG A 171 3.65 5.75 8.36
N LYS A 172 2.58 5.10 7.91
CA LYS A 172 1.71 4.38 8.84
C LYS A 172 0.96 3.26 8.14
N ILE A 173 0.80 2.15 8.85
CA ILE A 173 -0.10 1.06 8.52
C ILE A 173 -1.08 0.87 9.67
N ILE A 174 -2.36 0.83 9.38
CA ILE A 174 -3.42 0.47 10.31
C ILE A 174 -4.05 -0.83 9.81
N SER A 175 -4.07 -1.84 10.67
CA SER A 175 -4.76 -3.10 10.44
C SER A 175 -5.86 -3.25 11.49
N LYS A 176 -7.10 -3.43 11.05
CA LYS A 176 -8.26 -3.61 11.92
C LYS A 176 -8.97 -4.91 11.57
N THR A 177 -9.19 -5.73 12.58
CA THR A 177 -10.08 -6.89 12.56
C THR A 177 -11.33 -6.60 13.41
N GLU A 178 -12.17 -7.60 13.64
CA GLU A 178 -13.30 -7.48 14.58
C GLU A 178 -12.83 -7.29 16.03
N SER A 179 -11.71 -7.94 16.41
CA SER A 179 -11.19 -7.95 17.78
C SER A 179 -10.02 -6.99 18.00
N ASP A 180 -9.25 -6.68 16.95
CA ASP A 180 -7.95 -6.04 17.11
C ASP A 180 -7.79 -4.81 16.21
N LEU A 181 -7.11 -3.82 16.76
CA LEU A 181 -6.63 -2.65 16.03
C LEU A 181 -5.12 -2.53 16.23
N ILE A 182 -4.36 -2.70 15.16
CA ILE A 182 -2.90 -2.54 15.19
C ILE A 182 -2.53 -1.34 14.33
N THR A 183 -1.77 -0.43 14.90
CA THR A 183 -1.19 0.72 14.19
C THR A 183 0.32 0.62 14.25
N ILE A 184 0.99 0.69 13.09
CA ILE A 184 2.45 0.72 12.98
C ILE A 184 2.83 2.03 12.29
N SER A 185 3.64 2.86 12.94
CA SER A 185 4.18 4.11 12.39
C SER A 185 5.67 3.96 12.13
N PHE A 186 6.14 4.46 10.98
CA PHE A 186 7.52 4.33 10.50
C PHE A 186 8.22 5.67 10.44
N TYR A 187 9.51 5.69 10.84
CA TYR A 187 10.35 6.89 10.83
C TYR A 187 11.84 6.52 10.72
N GLU A 188 12.68 7.50 10.41
CA GLU A 188 14.12 7.29 10.19
C GLU A 188 14.42 6.20 9.13
N HIS A 189 13.91 6.42 7.91
CA HIS A 189 14.07 5.48 6.80
C HIS A 189 15.49 5.49 6.25
N ASN A 190 16.05 4.30 6.00
CA ASN A 190 17.31 4.10 5.31
C ASN A 190 17.10 3.08 4.16
N TYR A 191 17.40 3.48 2.93
CA TYR A 191 17.18 2.70 1.72
C TYR A 191 18.41 1.94 1.23
N ASN A 192 19.57 2.15 1.86
CA ASN A 192 20.84 1.53 1.50
C ASN A 192 21.45 0.85 2.71
N SER A 193 20.65 0.10 3.47
CA SER A 193 21.15 -0.62 4.64
C SER A 193 22.02 -1.79 4.23
N ASP A 194 23.21 -1.87 4.81
CA ASP A 194 24.08 -3.04 4.69
C ASP A 194 23.82 -4.00 5.86
N PHE A 195 23.75 -5.28 5.56
CA PHE A 195 23.41 -6.30 6.54
C PHE A 195 24.44 -7.42 6.53
N GLU A 196 24.78 -7.92 7.70
CA GLU A 196 25.62 -9.09 7.87
C GLU A 196 25.02 -10.33 7.17
N LYS A 197 25.91 -11.24 6.73
CA LYS A 197 25.51 -12.42 5.94
C LYS A 197 24.38 -13.26 6.54
N ASN A 198 24.33 -13.37 7.87
CA ASN A 198 23.35 -14.21 8.58
C ASN A 198 22.20 -13.42 9.21
N PHE A 199 22.12 -12.11 8.98
CA PHE A 199 21.14 -11.24 9.63
C PHE A 199 19.69 -11.68 9.41
N PHE A 200 19.38 -12.20 8.22
CA PHE A 200 18.06 -12.72 7.85
C PHE A 200 17.95 -14.26 7.90
N SER A 201 18.96 -14.95 8.44
CA SER A 201 18.96 -16.41 8.54
C SER A 201 17.81 -16.91 9.43
N PHE A 202 17.22 -18.04 9.04
CA PHE A 202 16.25 -18.80 9.83
C PHE A 202 16.90 -20.00 10.56
N VAL A 203 18.23 -20.06 10.60
CA VAL A 203 18.91 -21.06 11.42
C VAL A 203 18.62 -20.76 12.89
N PRO A 204 18.26 -21.76 13.70
CA PRO A 204 18.05 -21.58 15.13
C PRO A 204 19.27 -20.93 15.79
N ILE A 205 19.02 -19.99 16.69
CA ILE A 205 20.06 -19.29 17.47
C ILE A 205 20.25 -19.99 18.81
N TYR A 206 19.16 -20.50 19.37
CA TYR A 206 19.14 -21.24 20.63
C TYR A 206 18.96 -22.71 20.29
N LEU A 207 20.03 -23.47 20.44
CA LEU A 207 20.03 -24.94 20.33
C LEU A 207 19.92 -25.46 21.76
N ASP A 208 18.89 -26.28 22.02
CA ASP A 208 18.82 -27.06 23.28
C ASP A 208 19.87 -28.14 23.34
#